data_4d16b4d05ae1e52b3683871fa304b85e
#
_entry.id   4d16b4d05ae1e52b3683871fa304b85e
#
_cell.length_a   1.000
_cell.length_b   1.000
_cell.length_c   1.000
_cell.angle_alpha   90.00
_cell.angle_beta   90.00
_cell.angle_gamma   90.00
#
_symmetry.space_group_name_H-M   'P 1'
#
loop_
_entity.id
_entity.type
_entity.pdbx_description
1 polymer ?
#
loop_
_entity_poly.entity_id
_entity_poly.type
_entity_poly.pdbx_seq_one_letter_code
_entity_poly.pdbx_strand_id
1 'polypeptide(L)'
;AQPSKIVQLGIAQVLEGRRIFSELTVRENLRLGGFTANDSIDENIDRVFHLFPVLKDRDKNIAGYMSGGEQQMLAIGRALMSNPKYLLLDEPSLGLAPKLVQQISELILEINSQGVTVLLVEQNANMALKISSHGYIMETGNIVMDNPSSKLLQDQDVQEFYLGLNAEVTDRKSFKDVKHYKLKKSWLS
;
A
#
# COMPACT_ATOMS: atom_id res chain seq x y z
N ALA A 1 -9.10 -17.42 11.08
CA ALA A 1 -8.32 -16.96 12.25
C ALA A 1 -8.98 -15.71 12.83
N GLN A 2 -8.86 -15.47 14.13
CA GLN A 2 -9.34 -14.22 14.74
C GLN A 2 -8.41 -13.06 14.30
N PRO A 3 -8.96 -11.85 14.04
CA PRO A 3 -8.16 -10.71 13.56
C PRO A 3 -6.95 -10.38 14.45
N SER A 4 -7.13 -10.40 15.77
CA SER A 4 -6.04 -10.16 16.73
C SER A 4 -4.89 -11.15 16.58
N LYS A 5 -5.20 -12.42 16.28
CA LYS A 5 -4.18 -13.45 16.08
C LYS A 5 -3.39 -13.25 14.78
N ILE A 6 -4.03 -12.70 13.74
CA ILE A 6 -3.36 -12.36 12.48
C ILE A 6 -2.33 -11.24 12.74
N VAL A 7 -2.72 -10.21 13.49
CA VAL A 7 -1.78 -9.12 13.86
C VAL A 7 -0.61 -9.66 14.71
N GLN A 8 -0.88 -10.53 15.67
CA GLN A 8 0.18 -11.19 16.49
C GLN A 8 1.14 -12.05 15.67
N LEU A 9 0.71 -12.56 14.50
CA LEU A 9 1.57 -13.27 13.54
C LEU A 9 2.44 -12.31 12.71
N GLY A 10 2.29 -11.00 12.90
CA GLY A 10 3.06 -9.96 12.22
C GLY A 10 2.46 -9.51 10.89
N ILE A 11 1.15 -9.64 10.69
CA ILE A 11 0.46 -9.17 9.49
C ILE A 11 -0.41 -7.96 9.88
N ALA A 12 -0.14 -6.79 9.29
CA ALA A 12 -0.96 -5.61 9.44
C ALA A 12 -1.55 -5.20 8.09
N GLN A 13 -2.73 -4.59 8.12
CA GLN A 13 -3.44 -4.15 6.91
C GLN A 13 -3.90 -2.71 7.05
N VAL A 14 -3.72 -1.93 5.98
CA VAL A 14 -4.31 -0.61 5.77
C VAL A 14 -5.34 -0.75 4.66
N LEU A 15 -6.60 -0.63 5.02
CA LEU A 15 -7.73 -0.74 4.09
C LEU A 15 -7.93 0.56 3.32
N GLU A 16 -8.53 0.46 2.15
CA GLU A 16 -9.06 1.59 1.40
C GLU A 16 -9.94 2.48 2.30
N GLY A 17 -9.92 3.79 2.06
CA GLY A 17 -10.70 4.77 2.82
C GLY A 17 -10.11 5.12 4.19
N ARG A 18 -8.80 4.85 4.40
CA ARG A 18 -7.97 5.26 5.56
C ARG A 18 -8.37 4.63 6.89
N ARG A 19 -9.67 4.48 7.18
CA ARG A 19 -10.27 3.83 8.37
C ARG A 19 -9.62 4.26 9.69
N ILE A 20 -9.34 5.58 9.84
CA ILE A 20 -8.87 6.17 11.10
C ILE A 20 -10.02 6.35 12.09
N PHE A 21 -9.70 6.52 13.37
CA PHE A 21 -10.65 6.95 14.40
C PHE A 21 -10.68 8.49 14.41
N SER A 22 -11.65 9.06 13.72
CA SER A 22 -11.74 10.50 13.45
C SER A 22 -11.89 11.35 14.71
N GLU A 23 -12.54 10.83 15.75
CA GLU A 23 -12.78 11.53 17.03
C GLU A 23 -11.59 11.48 17.99
N LEU A 24 -10.59 10.66 17.70
CA LEU A 24 -9.39 10.50 18.51
C LEU A 24 -8.26 11.37 17.98
N THR A 25 -7.33 11.72 18.85
CA THR A 25 -6.07 12.37 18.47
C THR A 25 -5.18 11.46 17.65
N VAL A 26 -4.15 12.03 16.99
CA VAL A 26 -3.11 11.29 16.30
C VAL A 26 -2.46 10.27 17.24
N ARG A 27 -2.02 10.70 18.42
CA ARG A 27 -1.39 9.82 19.42
C ARG A 27 -2.29 8.68 19.86
N GLU A 28 -3.56 8.94 20.10
CA GLU A 28 -4.52 7.90 20.51
C GLU A 28 -4.75 6.88 19.39
N ASN A 29 -4.87 7.34 18.12
CA ASN A 29 -4.91 6.44 16.97
C ASN A 29 -3.69 5.52 16.92
N LEU A 30 -2.47 6.07 17.08
CA LEU A 30 -1.24 5.29 17.07
C LEU A 30 -1.22 4.29 18.24
N ARG A 31 -1.55 4.70 19.47
CA ARG A 31 -1.59 3.81 20.64
C ARG A 31 -2.50 2.60 20.42
N LEU A 32 -3.66 2.80 19.79
CA LEU A 32 -4.57 1.69 19.46
C LEU A 32 -3.93 0.69 18.47
N GLY A 33 -3.09 1.17 17.53
CA GLY A 33 -2.36 0.30 16.63
C GLY A 33 -1.34 -0.62 17.33
N GLY A 34 -0.78 -0.16 18.45
CA GLY A 34 0.19 -0.91 19.26
C GLY A 34 -0.44 -1.86 20.29
N PHE A 35 -1.75 -2.03 20.34
CA PHE A 35 -2.43 -2.82 21.37
C PHE A 35 -1.95 -4.27 21.48
N THR A 36 -1.50 -4.86 20.37
CA THR A 36 -0.98 -6.24 20.32
C THR A 36 0.54 -6.32 20.26
N ALA A 37 1.24 -5.19 20.29
CA ALA A 37 2.70 -5.16 20.25
C ALA A 37 3.29 -5.62 21.59
N ASN A 38 4.41 -6.33 21.52
CA ASN A 38 5.17 -6.74 22.71
C ASN A 38 6.18 -5.67 23.14
N ASP A 39 6.44 -4.68 22.27
CA ASP A 39 7.44 -3.62 22.48
C ASP A 39 6.81 -2.42 23.21
N SER A 40 7.67 -1.50 23.67
CA SER A 40 7.23 -0.24 24.26
C SER A 40 6.41 0.56 23.25
N ILE A 41 5.18 0.92 23.65
CA ILE A 41 4.29 1.75 22.83
C ILE A 41 4.94 3.10 22.50
N ASP A 42 5.64 3.71 23.46
CA ASP A 42 6.26 5.02 23.25
C ASP A 42 7.45 4.93 22.30
N GLU A 43 8.27 3.88 22.34
CA GLU A 43 9.34 3.63 21.35
C GLU A 43 8.76 3.43 19.93
N ASN A 44 7.66 2.71 19.82
CA ASN A 44 6.98 2.53 18.54
C ASN A 44 6.39 3.85 18.02
N ILE A 45 5.84 4.71 18.88
CA ILE A 45 5.37 6.05 18.51
C ILE A 45 6.55 6.89 18.01
N ASP A 46 7.68 6.89 18.69
CA ASP A 46 8.86 7.67 18.29
C ASP A 46 9.38 7.21 16.91
N ARG A 47 9.39 5.90 16.65
CA ARG A 47 9.73 5.35 15.33
C ARG A 47 8.74 5.80 14.26
N VAL A 48 7.44 5.76 14.53
CA VAL A 48 6.42 6.26 13.60
C VAL A 48 6.59 7.75 13.35
N PHE A 49 6.88 8.54 14.37
CA PHE A 49 7.12 9.98 14.23
C PHE A 49 8.40 10.31 13.47
N HIS A 50 9.40 9.41 13.50
CA HIS A 50 10.59 9.54 12.66
C HIS A 50 10.24 9.34 11.18
N LEU A 51 9.45 8.34 10.85
CA LEU A 51 8.96 8.08 9.49
C LEU A 51 7.96 9.16 9.00
N PHE A 52 7.17 9.72 9.91
CA PHE A 52 6.10 10.68 9.61
C PHE A 52 6.23 11.95 10.49
N PRO A 53 7.18 12.85 10.23
CA PRO A 53 7.35 14.06 11.04
C PRO A 53 6.07 14.89 11.19
N VAL A 54 5.25 14.95 10.14
CA VAL A 54 3.96 15.65 10.17
C VAL A 54 3.00 15.11 11.24
N LEU A 55 3.05 13.81 11.56
CA LEU A 55 2.23 13.24 12.62
C LEU A 55 2.72 13.68 14.01
N LYS A 56 4.03 13.87 14.17
CA LYS A 56 4.61 14.43 15.40
C LYS A 56 4.12 15.85 15.64
N ASP A 57 4.14 16.68 14.59
CA ASP A 57 3.66 18.07 14.67
C ASP A 57 2.16 18.15 14.99
N ARG A 58 1.40 17.11 14.64
CA ARG A 58 -0.05 16.98 14.83
C ARG A 58 -0.44 16.07 16.00
N ASP A 59 0.51 15.66 16.82
CA ASP A 59 0.35 14.61 17.85
C ASP A 59 -0.93 14.70 18.67
N LYS A 60 -1.27 15.91 19.11
CA LYS A 60 -2.46 16.21 19.94
C LYS A 60 -3.70 16.62 19.14
N ASN A 61 -3.59 16.73 17.81
CA ASN A 61 -4.72 17.14 16.98
C ASN A 61 -5.70 15.99 16.79
N ILE A 62 -6.98 16.31 16.72
CA ILE A 62 -8.04 15.37 16.36
C ILE A 62 -7.84 14.93 14.90
N ALA A 63 -7.80 13.62 14.67
CA ALA A 63 -7.45 13.02 13.38
C ALA A 63 -8.46 13.37 12.27
N GLY A 64 -9.73 13.58 12.62
CA GLY A 64 -10.78 13.96 11.66
C GLY A 64 -10.54 15.29 10.97
N TYR A 65 -9.78 16.23 11.61
CA TYR A 65 -9.49 17.57 11.05
C TYR A 65 -8.19 17.59 10.21
N MET A 66 -7.51 16.46 10.04
CA MET A 66 -6.32 16.37 9.22
C MET A 66 -6.66 16.31 7.74
N SER A 67 -5.72 16.73 6.89
CA SER A 67 -5.85 16.55 5.44
C SER A 67 -5.89 15.07 5.07
N GLY A 68 -6.43 14.76 3.87
CA GLY A 68 -6.52 13.38 3.42
C GLY A 68 -5.18 12.65 3.35
N GLY A 69 -4.10 13.35 3.00
CA GLY A 69 -2.75 12.77 3.00
C GLY A 69 -2.21 12.50 4.40
N GLU A 70 -2.43 13.42 5.34
CA GLU A 70 -2.05 13.24 6.75
C GLU A 70 -2.83 12.07 7.39
N GLN A 71 -4.12 11.93 7.05
CA GLN A 71 -4.94 10.80 7.49
C GLN A 71 -4.43 9.46 6.93
N GLN A 72 -3.97 9.45 5.67
CA GLN A 72 -3.36 8.26 5.07
C GLN A 72 -2.05 7.88 5.77
N MET A 73 -1.19 8.87 6.05
CA MET A 73 0.03 8.66 6.83
C MET A 73 -0.28 8.13 8.23
N LEU A 74 -1.32 8.65 8.89
CA LEU A 74 -1.77 8.16 10.19
C LEU A 74 -2.27 6.71 10.12
N ALA A 75 -3.02 6.33 9.08
CA ALA A 75 -3.49 4.96 8.89
C ALA A 75 -2.32 3.97 8.73
N ILE A 76 -1.30 4.34 7.93
CA ILE A 76 -0.08 3.55 7.76
C ILE A 76 0.72 3.51 9.07
N GLY A 77 0.92 4.66 9.72
CA GLY A 77 1.61 4.76 11.01
C GLY A 77 0.96 3.88 12.07
N ARG A 78 -0.37 3.88 12.15
CA ARG A 78 -1.12 3.01 13.07
C ARG A 78 -0.89 1.53 12.79
N ALA A 79 -0.82 1.11 11.53
CA ALA A 79 -0.51 -0.27 11.17
C ALA A 79 0.93 -0.67 11.59
N LEU A 80 1.88 0.24 11.45
CA LEU A 80 3.28 0.03 11.84
C LEU A 80 3.49 -0.09 13.36
N MET A 81 2.57 0.46 14.17
CA MET A 81 2.63 0.35 15.63
C MET A 81 2.61 -1.11 16.15
N SER A 82 2.07 -2.05 15.35
CA SER A 82 2.08 -3.48 15.70
C SER A 82 3.41 -4.19 15.38
N ASN A 83 4.41 -3.47 14.88
CA ASN A 83 5.70 -4.00 14.45
C ASN A 83 5.58 -5.16 13.45
N PRO A 84 4.89 -4.96 12.31
CA PRO A 84 4.55 -6.03 11.41
C PRO A 84 5.75 -6.54 10.62
N LYS A 85 5.72 -7.84 10.25
CA LYS A 85 6.61 -8.44 9.25
C LYS A 85 6.07 -8.25 7.83
N TYR A 86 4.74 -8.20 7.69
CA TYR A 86 4.01 -8.05 6.44
C TYR A 86 3.01 -6.90 6.57
N LEU A 87 3.11 -5.93 5.69
CA LEU A 87 2.20 -4.79 5.61
C LEU A 87 1.41 -4.86 4.30
N LEU A 88 0.08 -4.97 4.41
CA LEU A 88 -0.84 -4.98 3.28
C LEU A 88 -1.41 -3.58 3.11
N LEU A 89 -1.23 -2.96 1.95
CA LEU A 89 -1.72 -1.62 1.62
C LEU A 89 -2.72 -1.74 0.47
N ASP A 90 -3.95 -1.29 0.72
CA ASP A 90 -5.05 -1.32 -0.24
C ASP A 90 -5.34 0.10 -0.73
N GLU A 91 -4.97 0.38 -1.97
CA GLU A 91 -5.09 1.67 -2.66
C GLU A 91 -4.60 2.88 -1.83
N PRO A 92 -3.37 2.87 -1.27
CA PRO A 92 -2.92 3.92 -0.38
C PRO A 92 -2.77 5.28 -1.07
N SER A 93 -2.71 5.35 -2.40
CA SER A 93 -2.58 6.59 -3.16
C SER A 93 -3.91 7.18 -3.63
N LEU A 94 -5.04 6.46 -3.43
CA LEU A 94 -6.34 6.86 -3.96
C LEU A 94 -6.79 8.23 -3.44
N GLY A 95 -7.14 9.13 -4.38
CA GLY A 95 -7.64 10.47 -4.06
C GLY A 95 -6.62 11.42 -3.47
N LEU A 96 -5.32 11.12 -3.59
CA LEU A 96 -4.24 11.98 -3.16
C LEU A 96 -3.70 12.85 -4.31
N ALA A 97 -3.22 14.05 -3.96
CA ALA A 97 -2.49 14.91 -4.90
C ALA A 97 -1.16 14.24 -5.33
N PRO A 98 -0.66 14.50 -6.56
CA PRO A 98 0.54 13.85 -7.10
C PRO A 98 1.77 13.92 -6.18
N LYS A 99 1.98 15.06 -5.50
CA LYS A 99 3.08 15.22 -4.55
C LYS A 99 2.96 14.27 -3.35
N LEU A 100 1.74 14.03 -2.87
CA LEU A 100 1.49 13.09 -1.75
C LEU A 100 1.64 11.64 -2.20
N VAL A 101 1.24 11.30 -3.43
CA VAL A 101 1.48 9.99 -4.03
C VAL A 101 2.97 9.67 -4.05
N GLN A 102 3.82 10.63 -4.46
CA GLN A 102 5.26 10.47 -4.43
C GLN A 102 5.79 10.25 -3.00
N GLN A 103 5.34 11.04 -2.03
CA GLN A 103 5.73 10.88 -0.62
C GLN A 103 5.34 9.51 -0.06
N ILE A 104 4.14 9.00 -0.37
CA ILE A 104 3.70 7.65 0.03
C ILE A 104 4.58 6.58 -0.64
N SER A 105 4.97 6.76 -1.91
CA SER A 105 5.86 5.83 -2.61
C SER A 105 7.25 5.75 -1.94
N GLU A 106 7.84 6.90 -1.64
CA GLU A 106 9.14 6.99 -0.94
C GLU A 106 9.07 6.32 0.45
N LEU A 107 7.99 6.58 1.18
CA LEU A 107 7.74 5.98 2.48
C LEU A 107 7.59 4.45 2.41
N ILE A 108 6.88 3.91 1.41
CA ILE A 108 6.75 2.46 1.22
C ILE A 108 8.13 1.83 1.00
N LEU A 109 8.99 2.46 0.20
CA LEU A 109 10.36 2.01 -0.01
C LEU A 109 11.18 2.04 1.28
N GLU A 110 11.03 3.10 2.09
CA GLU A 110 11.71 3.21 3.38
C GLU A 110 11.25 2.12 4.36
N ILE A 111 9.94 1.89 4.49
CA ILE A 111 9.39 0.80 5.31
C ILE A 111 9.94 -0.57 4.85
N ASN A 112 9.98 -0.81 3.55
CA ASN A 112 10.51 -2.06 3.00
C ASN A 112 12.01 -2.21 3.28
N SER A 113 12.80 -1.13 3.18
CA SER A 113 14.24 -1.15 3.48
C SER A 113 14.55 -1.50 4.94
N GLN A 114 13.60 -1.27 5.86
CA GLN A 114 13.68 -1.65 7.27
C GLN A 114 13.30 -3.13 7.52
N GLY A 115 13.06 -3.93 6.45
CA GLY A 115 12.80 -5.35 6.53
C GLY A 115 11.32 -5.75 6.59
N VAL A 116 10.39 -4.80 6.44
CA VAL A 116 8.96 -5.09 6.34
C VAL A 116 8.63 -5.49 4.91
N THR A 117 8.05 -6.67 4.71
CA THR A 117 7.53 -7.08 3.39
C THR A 117 6.22 -6.36 3.11
N VAL A 118 6.12 -5.66 1.97
CA VAL A 118 4.92 -4.91 1.59
C VAL A 118 4.18 -5.61 0.46
N LEU A 119 2.89 -5.88 0.66
CA LEU A 119 1.95 -6.22 -0.41
C LEU A 119 1.13 -4.98 -0.73
N LEU A 120 1.35 -4.42 -1.92
CA LEU A 120 0.70 -3.22 -2.40
C LEU A 120 -0.37 -3.56 -3.44
N VAL A 121 -1.60 -3.16 -3.20
CA VAL A 121 -2.69 -3.17 -4.18
C VAL A 121 -2.91 -1.74 -4.65
N GLU A 122 -2.79 -1.48 -5.94
CA GLU A 122 -2.87 -0.15 -6.53
C GLU A 122 -3.47 -0.16 -7.92
N GLN A 123 -4.32 0.82 -8.20
CA GLN A 123 -4.81 1.09 -9.55
C GLN A 123 -3.76 1.85 -10.38
N ASN A 124 -2.94 2.67 -9.74
CA ASN A 124 -1.84 3.38 -10.38
C ASN A 124 -0.66 2.43 -10.66
N ALA A 125 -0.78 1.66 -11.76
CA ALA A 125 0.20 0.66 -12.16
C ALA A 125 1.62 1.24 -12.32
N ASN A 126 1.75 2.48 -12.84
CA ASN A 126 3.04 3.13 -13.01
C ASN A 126 3.76 3.36 -11.67
N MET A 127 3.02 3.86 -10.68
CA MET A 127 3.57 4.04 -9.34
C MET A 127 3.93 2.68 -8.72
N ALA A 128 2.99 1.73 -8.72
CA ALA A 128 3.17 0.42 -8.09
C ALA A 128 4.37 -0.35 -8.67
N LEU A 129 4.49 -0.43 -10.01
CA LEU A 129 5.57 -1.16 -10.66
C LEU A 129 6.95 -0.51 -10.49
N LYS A 130 7.01 0.82 -10.28
CA LYS A 130 8.29 1.51 -10.03
C LYS A 130 8.88 1.24 -8.65
N ILE A 131 8.03 0.94 -7.66
CA ILE A 131 8.46 0.74 -6.28
C ILE A 131 8.44 -0.73 -5.83
N SER A 132 7.93 -1.64 -6.67
CA SER A 132 7.86 -3.07 -6.36
C SER A 132 8.94 -3.87 -7.09
N SER A 133 9.37 -4.97 -6.51
CA SER A 133 10.28 -5.93 -7.14
C SER A 133 9.55 -6.90 -8.07
N HIS A 134 8.28 -7.18 -7.78
CA HIS A 134 7.44 -8.15 -8.49
C HIS A 134 6.01 -7.62 -8.60
N GLY A 135 5.32 -7.93 -9.70
CA GLY A 135 3.97 -7.49 -9.95
C GLY A 135 3.05 -8.61 -10.43
N TYR A 136 1.81 -8.55 -9.96
CA TYR A 136 0.69 -9.35 -10.44
C TYR A 136 -0.34 -8.41 -11.06
N ILE A 137 -0.67 -8.60 -12.33
CA ILE A 137 -1.77 -7.84 -12.96
C ILE A 137 -3.02 -8.70 -12.86
N MET A 138 -4.09 -8.10 -12.34
CA MET A 138 -5.34 -8.76 -12.09
C MET A 138 -6.47 -8.13 -12.92
N GLU A 139 -7.25 -8.96 -13.61
CA GLU A 139 -8.47 -8.55 -14.30
C GLU A 139 -9.64 -9.45 -13.91
N THR A 140 -10.76 -8.84 -13.57
CA THR A 140 -12.00 -9.58 -13.23
C THR A 140 -11.77 -10.77 -12.30
N GLY A 141 -10.95 -10.57 -11.24
CA GLY A 141 -10.66 -11.59 -10.23
C GLY A 141 -9.66 -12.67 -10.65
N ASN A 142 -9.01 -12.54 -11.83
CA ASN A 142 -7.98 -13.48 -12.29
C ASN A 142 -6.64 -12.78 -12.47
N ILE A 143 -5.55 -13.44 -12.09
CA ILE A 143 -4.20 -12.99 -12.40
C ILE A 143 -3.94 -13.27 -13.89
N VAL A 144 -3.71 -12.20 -14.65
CA VAL A 144 -3.45 -12.27 -16.09
C VAL A 144 -1.96 -12.20 -16.41
N MET A 145 -1.17 -11.54 -15.55
CA MET A 145 0.30 -11.51 -15.66
C MET A 145 0.93 -11.63 -14.28
N ASP A 146 2.10 -12.30 -14.24
CA ASP A 146 2.91 -12.58 -13.06
C ASP A 146 4.38 -12.51 -13.47
N ASN A 147 5.08 -11.41 -13.16
CA ASN A 147 6.46 -11.18 -13.59
C ASN A 147 7.18 -10.19 -12.66
N PRO A 148 8.54 -10.20 -12.67
CA PRO A 148 9.31 -9.09 -12.10
C PRO A 148 8.86 -7.75 -12.66
N SER A 149 8.75 -6.72 -11.81
CA SER A 149 8.26 -5.39 -12.19
C SER A 149 9.04 -4.76 -13.34
N SER A 150 10.35 -5.02 -13.42
CA SER A 150 11.20 -4.56 -14.53
C SER A 150 10.79 -5.13 -15.90
N LYS A 151 10.25 -6.35 -15.94
CA LYS A 151 9.70 -6.95 -17.17
C LYS A 151 8.32 -6.39 -17.50
N LEU A 152 7.47 -6.20 -16.50
CA LEU A 152 6.13 -5.61 -16.69
C LEU A 152 6.23 -4.18 -17.22
N LEU A 153 7.17 -3.38 -16.73
CA LEU A 153 7.39 -2.01 -17.22
C LEU A 153 7.84 -1.95 -18.69
N GLN A 154 8.45 -3.02 -19.22
CA GLN A 154 8.90 -3.11 -20.61
C GLN A 154 7.89 -3.81 -21.53
N ASP A 155 6.87 -4.44 -20.96
CA ASP A 155 5.84 -5.16 -21.73
C ASP A 155 4.93 -4.16 -22.46
N GLN A 156 4.78 -4.34 -23.78
CA GLN A 156 4.00 -3.43 -24.62
C GLN A 156 2.52 -3.39 -24.23
N ASP A 157 1.94 -4.54 -23.90
CA ASP A 157 0.54 -4.62 -23.50
C ASP A 157 0.31 -3.91 -22.16
N VAL A 158 1.27 -4.03 -21.22
CA VAL A 158 1.24 -3.28 -19.94
C VAL A 158 1.36 -1.78 -20.19
N GLN A 159 2.26 -1.35 -21.07
CA GLN A 159 2.44 0.06 -21.42
C GLN A 159 1.19 0.65 -22.05
N GLU A 160 0.54 -0.07 -22.93
CA GLU A 160 -0.66 0.38 -23.63
C GLU A 160 -1.90 0.42 -22.71
N PHE A 161 -2.19 -0.69 -22.01
CA PHE A 161 -3.45 -0.83 -21.27
C PHE A 161 -3.43 -0.24 -19.86
N TYR A 162 -2.27 -0.29 -19.17
CA TYR A 162 -2.17 0.08 -17.75
C TYR A 162 -1.34 1.33 -17.49
N LEU A 163 -0.38 1.65 -18.35
CA LEU A 163 0.47 2.84 -18.18
C LEU A 163 0.03 4.02 -19.06
N GLY A 164 -0.87 3.81 -20.01
CA GLY A 164 -1.41 4.86 -20.88
C GLY A 164 -0.41 5.50 -21.83
N LEU A 165 0.71 4.84 -22.14
CA LEU A 165 1.82 5.43 -22.88
C LEU A 165 1.60 5.48 -24.40
N ASN A 166 0.52 4.84 -24.95
CA ASN A 166 0.21 4.82 -26.38
C ASN A 166 -1.28 5.06 -26.67
N ALA A 167 -1.95 5.90 -25.90
CA ALA A 167 -3.37 6.22 -26.11
C ALA A 167 -3.59 7.14 -27.32
N GLU A 168 -3.36 6.65 -28.54
CA GLU A 168 -4.19 7.08 -29.65
C GLU A 168 -5.55 6.35 -29.53
N VAL A 169 -6.56 7.15 -29.30
CA VAL A 169 -7.94 6.78 -28.98
C VAL A 169 -8.51 5.84 -30.02
N THR A 170 -8.68 4.55 -29.70
CA THR A 170 -9.75 3.75 -30.29
C THR A 170 -10.11 2.59 -29.36
N ASP A 171 -11.37 2.56 -28.94
CA ASP A 171 -12.05 1.46 -28.23
C ASP A 171 -11.21 0.67 -27.20
N ARG A 172 -11.49 0.91 -25.91
CA ARG A 172 -10.92 0.12 -24.80
C ARG A 172 -11.30 -1.35 -24.96
N LYS A 173 -10.50 -2.08 -25.73
CA LYS A 173 -10.54 -3.54 -25.74
C LYS A 173 -9.97 -4.05 -24.42
N SER A 174 -10.67 -5.01 -23.80
CA SER A 174 -10.13 -5.73 -22.63
C SER A 174 -8.87 -6.49 -23.02
N PHE A 175 -7.93 -6.63 -22.10
CA PHE A 175 -6.73 -7.43 -22.29
C PHE A 175 -7.05 -8.87 -22.73
N LYS A 176 -8.22 -9.41 -22.31
CA LYS A 176 -8.73 -10.72 -22.74
C LYS A 176 -9.04 -10.80 -24.24
N ASP A 177 -9.35 -9.66 -24.87
CA ASP A 177 -9.73 -9.63 -26.30
C ASP A 177 -8.52 -9.56 -27.23
N VAL A 178 -7.33 -9.30 -26.69
CA VAL A 178 -6.09 -9.06 -27.47
C VAL A 178 -5.16 -10.26 -27.50
N LYS A 179 -5.14 -11.12 -26.47
CA LYS A 179 -4.30 -12.35 -26.46
C LYS A 179 -4.98 -13.50 -25.70
N HIS A 180 -4.98 -14.69 -26.32
CA HIS A 180 -5.18 -15.96 -25.63
C HIS A 180 -3.94 -16.30 -24.81
N TYR A 181 -3.84 -15.80 -23.56
CA TYR A 181 -2.81 -16.26 -22.64
C TYR A 181 -3.08 -17.72 -22.26
N LYS A 182 -2.27 -18.62 -22.79
CA LYS A 182 -2.14 -19.97 -22.22
C LYS A 182 -1.49 -19.81 -20.86
N LEU A 183 -2.31 -19.84 -19.79
CA LEU A 183 -1.82 -20.03 -18.42
C LEU A 183 -0.93 -21.28 -18.41
N LYS A 184 0.39 -21.10 -18.34
CA LYS A 184 1.29 -22.18 -17.96
C LYS A 184 0.99 -22.49 -16.49
N LYS A 185 0.25 -23.58 -16.25
CA LYS A 185 0.09 -24.17 -14.91
C LYS A 185 1.47 -24.64 -14.42
N SER A 186 2.23 -23.79 -13.74
CA SER A 186 3.51 -24.15 -13.12
C SER A 186 3.40 -24.46 -11.62
N TRP A 187 2.20 -24.68 -11.10
CA TRP A 187 1.96 -24.91 -9.67
C TRP A 187 1.52 -26.34 -9.32
N LEU A 188 1.71 -27.29 -10.25
CA LEU A 188 1.44 -28.71 -10.01
C LEU A 188 2.60 -29.54 -10.56
N SER A 189 3.69 -29.56 -9.83
CA SER A 189 4.71 -30.63 -9.82
C SER A 189 5.48 -30.54 -8.50
#